data_b8997290d93cb1109a741b17bb4efbba
#
_entry.id   b8997290d93cb1109a741b17bb4efbba
#
_cell.length_a   1.000
_cell.length_b   1.000
_cell.length_c   1.000
_cell.angle_alpha   90.00
_cell.angle_beta   90.00
_cell.angle_gamma   90.00
#
_symmetry.space_group_name_H-M   'P 1'
#
loop_
_entity.id
_entity.type
_entity.pdbx_description
1 polymer ?
#
loop_
_entity_poly.entity_id
_entity_poly.type
_entity_poly.pdbx_seq_one_letter_code
_entity_poly.pdbx_strand_id
1 'polypeptide(L)'
;MAISIRITGIRQSGGDGHEHITHVWWANQATGEEGDSTRGQVIQWIETANGRAYLDDGHGSYTAVLVVTPRNGDKYLQTCADGKLTDNLLGLPRK
;
A
#
# COMPACT_ATOMS: atom_id res chain seq x y z
N MET A 1 14.82 13.32 0.54
CA MET A 1 15.10 11.86 0.64
C MET A 1 13.77 11.14 0.78
N ALA A 2 13.54 10.14 -0.04
CA ALA A 2 12.28 9.38 0.02
C ALA A 2 12.30 8.42 1.22
N ILE A 3 11.16 8.36 1.92
CA ILE A 3 10.97 7.43 3.02
C ILE A 3 10.22 6.22 2.47
N SER A 4 10.66 5.03 2.84
CA SER A 4 10.01 3.78 2.41
C SER A 4 9.37 3.08 3.58
N ILE A 5 8.16 2.58 3.38
CA ILE A 5 7.45 1.79 4.38
C ILE A 5 7.00 0.47 3.77
N ARG A 6 7.01 -0.58 4.60
CA ARG A 6 6.49 -1.88 4.21
C ARG A 6 5.06 -1.98 4.70
N ILE A 7 4.14 -2.34 3.81
CA ILE A 7 2.75 -2.56 4.18
C ILE A 7 2.63 -3.98 4.74
N THR A 8 2.10 -4.11 5.95
CA THR A 8 2.04 -5.38 6.67
C THR A 8 0.64 -5.93 6.84
N GLY A 9 -0.38 -5.09 6.67
CA GLY A 9 -1.77 -5.53 6.79
C GLY A 9 -2.70 -4.52 6.17
N ILE A 10 -3.94 -4.92 5.96
CA ILE A 10 -4.97 -4.06 5.38
C ILE A 10 -6.29 -4.26 6.11
N ARG A 11 -7.18 -3.27 5.97
CA ARG A 11 -8.58 -3.38 6.36
C ARG A 11 -9.44 -2.97 5.16
N GLN A 12 -10.50 -3.73 4.92
CA GLN A 12 -11.44 -3.45 3.86
C GLN A 12 -12.83 -3.22 4.44
N SER A 13 -13.63 -2.45 3.71
CA SER A 13 -15.02 -2.20 4.09
C SER A 13 -15.87 -2.14 2.83
N GLY A 14 -16.97 -2.87 2.81
CA GLY A 14 -17.92 -2.85 1.71
C GLY A 14 -17.60 -3.74 0.53
N GLY A 15 -16.49 -4.50 0.58
CA GLY A 15 -16.11 -5.39 -0.50
C GLY A 15 -14.69 -5.90 -0.36
N ASP A 16 -14.24 -6.71 -1.32
CA ASP A 16 -12.94 -7.38 -1.30
C ASP A 16 -11.94 -6.84 -2.32
N GLY A 17 -12.31 -5.82 -3.10
CA GLY A 17 -11.41 -5.25 -4.10
C GLY A 17 -10.47 -4.21 -3.51
N HIS A 18 -9.48 -3.79 -4.31
CA HIS A 18 -8.50 -2.79 -3.89
C HIS A 18 -9.17 -1.47 -3.53
N GLU A 19 -10.24 -1.10 -4.21
CA GLU A 19 -10.99 0.14 -3.95
C GLU A 19 -11.68 0.13 -2.59
N HIS A 20 -11.81 -1.03 -1.96
CA HIS A 20 -12.43 -1.17 -0.64
C HIS A 20 -11.44 -1.17 0.52
N ILE A 21 -10.13 -1.06 0.24
CA ILE A 21 -9.12 -0.93 1.28
C ILE A 21 -9.27 0.44 1.92
N THR A 22 -9.55 0.47 3.23
CA THR A 22 -9.77 1.72 3.96
C THR A 22 -8.58 2.11 4.82
N HIS A 23 -7.83 1.13 5.31
CA HIS A 23 -6.66 1.33 6.16
C HIS A 23 -5.56 0.37 5.77
N VAL A 24 -4.31 0.79 6.02
CA VAL A 24 -3.14 -0.08 5.89
C VAL A 24 -2.32 0.01 7.17
N TRP A 25 -1.68 -1.09 7.53
CA TRP A 25 -0.69 -1.15 8.60
C TRP A 25 0.68 -1.22 7.95
N TRP A 26 1.64 -0.52 8.53
CA TRP A 26 2.96 -0.37 7.91
C TRP A 26 4.07 -0.42 8.95
N ALA A 27 5.27 -0.71 8.48
CA ALA A 27 6.48 -0.68 9.28
C ALA A 27 7.58 0.04 8.50
N ASN A 28 8.31 0.92 9.18
CA ASN A 28 9.48 1.59 8.62
C ASN A 28 10.70 0.82 9.08
N GLN A 29 11.33 0.08 8.18
CA GLN A 29 12.44 -0.79 8.56
C GLN A 29 13.71 -0.03 8.90
N ALA A 30 13.86 1.19 8.40
CA ALA A 30 15.02 2.01 8.70
C ALA A 30 15.01 2.53 10.15
N THR A 31 13.83 2.78 10.72
CA THR A 31 13.68 3.35 12.06
C THR A 31 13.10 2.37 13.07
N GLY A 32 12.49 1.28 12.60
CA GLY A 32 11.75 0.35 13.47
C GLY A 32 10.36 0.84 13.84
N GLU A 33 9.93 1.97 13.32
CA GLU A 33 8.63 2.53 13.61
C GLU A 33 7.53 1.76 12.91
N GLU A 34 6.40 1.57 13.60
CA GLU A 34 5.23 0.90 13.05
C GLU A 34 4.00 1.77 13.29
N GLY A 35 3.03 1.64 12.41
CA GLY A 35 1.79 2.41 12.57
C GLY A 35 0.74 1.95 11.57
N ASP A 36 -0.34 2.72 11.54
CA ASP A 36 -1.40 2.53 10.57
C ASP A 36 -1.84 3.88 10.03
N SER A 37 -2.43 3.86 8.85
CA SER A 37 -2.88 5.07 8.18
C SER A 37 -4.10 4.75 7.33
N THR A 38 -4.94 5.76 7.11
CA THR A 38 -6.04 5.61 6.16
C THR A 38 -5.50 5.55 4.74
N ARG A 39 -6.30 5.01 3.83
CA ARG A 39 -5.96 5.00 2.40
C ARG A 39 -5.61 6.39 1.90
N GLY A 40 -6.44 7.38 2.24
CA GLY A 40 -6.21 8.76 1.80
C GLY A 40 -4.91 9.35 2.32
N GLN A 41 -4.55 9.03 3.58
CA GLN A 41 -3.29 9.50 4.15
C GLN A 41 -2.08 8.93 3.43
N VAL A 42 -2.11 7.64 3.09
CA VAL A 42 -1.00 7.00 2.38
C VAL A 42 -0.90 7.55 0.95
N ILE A 43 -2.03 7.70 0.28
CA ILE A 43 -2.05 8.26 -1.07
C ILE A 43 -1.45 9.67 -1.08
N GLN A 44 -1.90 10.53 -0.17
CA GLN A 44 -1.38 11.90 -0.07
C GLN A 44 0.12 11.89 0.20
N TRP A 45 0.59 11.05 1.11
CA TRP A 45 2.00 10.94 1.43
C TRP A 45 2.85 10.51 0.22
N ILE A 46 2.36 9.53 -0.56
CA ILE A 46 3.05 9.11 -1.77
C ILE A 46 3.11 10.24 -2.79
N GLU A 47 1.99 10.94 -2.98
CA GLU A 47 1.89 11.96 -4.02
C GLU A 47 2.58 13.27 -3.67
N THR A 48 2.57 13.67 -2.40
CA THR A 48 3.10 14.99 -1.99
C THR A 48 4.47 14.94 -1.35
N ALA A 49 4.83 13.84 -0.71
CA ALA A 49 6.09 13.71 0.00
C ALA A 49 7.05 12.72 -0.67
N ASN A 50 6.70 12.22 -1.86
CA ASN A 50 7.48 11.20 -2.59
C ASN A 50 7.74 9.95 -1.75
N GLY A 51 6.80 9.60 -0.89
CA GLY A 51 6.89 8.39 -0.08
C GLY A 51 6.82 7.15 -0.96
N ARG A 52 7.40 6.06 -0.49
CA ARG A 52 7.38 4.78 -1.18
C ARG A 52 6.82 3.70 -0.27
N ALA A 53 5.85 2.96 -0.77
CA ALA A 53 5.29 1.82 -0.06
C ALA A 53 5.59 0.56 -0.86
N TYR A 54 5.83 -0.54 -0.15
CA TYR A 54 6.17 -1.80 -0.81
C TYR A 54 5.68 -2.99 0.02
N LEU A 55 5.62 -4.15 -0.63
CA LEU A 55 5.41 -5.43 0.03
C LEU A 55 6.70 -6.23 -0.03
N ASP A 56 6.95 -6.99 1.04
CA ASP A 56 8.07 -7.93 1.11
C ASP A 56 7.46 -9.33 1.09
N ASP A 57 7.89 -10.17 0.14
CA ASP A 57 7.35 -11.51 0.00
C ASP A 57 8.00 -12.53 0.95
N GLY A 58 8.96 -12.08 1.77
CA GLY A 58 9.68 -12.96 2.67
C GLY A 58 10.82 -13.73 2.02
N HIS A 59 11.03 -13.54 0.72
CA HIS A 59 12.06 -14.24 -0.05
C HIS A 59 13.06 -13.29 -0.68
N GLY A 60 13.10 -12.05 -0.20
CA GLY A 60 14.03 -11.04 -0.71
C GLY A 60 13.51 -10.24 -1.89
N SER A 61 12.28 -10.47 -2.31
CA SER A 61 11.65 -9.71 -3.39
C SER A 61 10.71 -8.67 -2.83
N TYR A 62 10.68 -7.51 -3.48
CA TYR A 62 9.83 -6.39 -3.09
C TYR A 62 8.90 -6.03 -4.23
N THR A 63 7.66 -5.73 -3.89
CA THR A 63 6.65 -5.32 -4.87
C THR A 63 6.19 -3.91 -4.52
N ALA A 64 6.29 -3.00 -5.48
CA ALA A 64 5.89 -1.61 -5.24
C ALA A 64 4.37 -1.49 -5.07
N VAL A 65 3.96 -0.59 -4.17
CA VAL A 65 2.56 -0.22 -3.99
C VAL A 65 2.39 1.15 -4.65
N LEU A 66 1.47 1.23 -5.59
CA LEU A 66 1.23 2.43 -6.39
C LEU A 66 -0.16 2.98 -6.13
N VAL A 67 -0.32 4.28 -6.41
CA VAL A 67 -1.63 4.92 -6.41
C VAL A 67 -2.26 4.72 -7.79
N VAL A 68 -3.46 4.15 -7.82
CA VAL A 68 -4.24 3.96 -9.04
C VAL A 68 -5.35 4.99 -9.05
N THR A 69 -5.49 5.71 -10.18
CA THR A 69 -6.54 6.70 -10.36
C THR A 69 -7.55 6.13 -11.37
N PRO A 70 -8.68 5.58 -10.91
CA PRO A 70 -9.67 5.06 -11.84
C PRO A 70 -10.40 6.20 -12.57
N ARG A 71 -11.04 5.87 -13.70
CA ARG A 71 -11.77 6.85 -14.47
C ARG A 71 -12.93 7.45 -13.67
N ASN A 72 -13.65 6.60 -12.95
CA ASN A 72 -14.79 7.01 -12.11
C ASN A 72 -14.59 6.45 -10.71
N GLY A 73 -14.26 7.29 -9.74
CA GLY A 73 -14.14 6.88 -8.36
C GLY A 73 -12.89 7.41 -7.70
N ASP A 74 -12.70 7.05 -6.45
CA ASP A 74 -11.60 7.53 -5.63
C ASP A 74 -10.32 6.74 -5.93
N LYS A 75 -9.19 7.39 -5.76
CA LYS A 75 -7.89 6.73 -5.89
C LYS A 75 -7.76 5.60 -4.89
N TYR A 76 -7.05 4.55 -5.28
CA TYR A 76 -6.78 3.42 -4.41
C TYR A 76 -5.35 2.93 -4.59
N LEU A 77 -4.94 1.99 -3.74
CA LEU A 77 -3.59 1.43 -3.75
C LEU A 77 -3.62 0.03 -4.38
N GLN A 78 -2.60 -0.27 -5.17
CA GLN A 78 -2.46 -1.59 -5.79
C GLN A 78 -0.98 -1.88 -6.01
N THR A 79 -0.59 -3.14 -5.91
CA THR A 79 0.79 -3.54 -6.16
C THR A 79 1.08 -3.64 -7.65
N CYS A 80 2.35 -3.41 -7.99
CA CYS A 80 2.82 -3.50 -9.36
C CYS A 80 4.12 -4.29 -9.39
N ALA A 81 4.19 -5.30 -10.27
CA ALA A 81 5.39 -6.10 -10.48
C ALA A 81 5.62 -6.26 -11.98
N ASP A 82 6.85 -6.02 -12.42
CA ASP A 82 7.25 -6.14 -13.82
C ASP A 82 6.37 -5.30 -14.77
N GLY A 83 5.97 -4.11 -14.30
CA GLY A 83 5.14 -3.21 -15.09
C GLY A 83 3.66 -3.57 -15.16
N LYS A 84 3.23 -4.57 -14.39
CA LYS A 84 1.83 -5.02 -14.38
C LYS A 84 1.25 -4.89 -12.99
N LEU A 85 -0.03 -4.49 -12.91
CA LEU A 85 -0.74 -4.45 -11.65
C LEU A 85 -1.00 -5.87 -11.14
N THR A 86 -0.88 -6.07 -9.84
CA THR A 86 -1.03 -7.38 -9.22
C THR A 86 -1.97 -7.29 -8.02
N ASP A 87 -2.36 -8.45 -7.48
CA ASP A 87 -3.28 -8.54 -6.35
C ASP A 87 -2.56 -8.86 -5.04
N ASN A 88 -1.24 -8.68 -4.98
CA ASN A 88 -0.46 -9.06 -3.80
C ASN A 88 -0.91 -8.33 -2.54
N LEU A 89 -1.37 -7.09 -2.67
CA LEU A 89 -1.85 -6.32 -1.53
C LEU A 89 -3.07 -6.98 -0.88
N LEU A 90 -3.93 -7.62 -1.66
CA LEU A 90 -5.11 -8.32 -1.15
C LEU A 90 -4.76 -9.60 -0.39
N GLY A 91 -3.54 -10.10 -0.54
CA GLY A 91 -3.07 -11.26 0.18
C GLY A 91 -2.57 -10.99 1.58
N LEU A 92 -2.52 -9.73 2.01
CA LEU A 92 -2.03 -9.38 3.34
C LEU A 92 -3.07 -9.73 4.41
N PRO A 93 -2.61 -9.92 5.66
CA PRO A 93 -3.54 -10.16 6.77
C PRO A 93 -4.55 -9.03 6.91
N ARG A 94 -5.77 -9.40 7.22
CA ARG A 94 -6.83 -8.43 7.54
C ARG A 94 -6.75 -8.06 9.01
N LYS A 95 -6.89 -6.76 9.27
CA LYS A 95 -6.79 -6.23 10.65
C LYS A 95 -8.13 -5.73 11.16
#